data_3a13413bf0c8c3cb01c9d3ba0f141464
#
_entry.id   3a13413bf0c8c3cb01c9d3ba0f141464
#
_cell.length_a   1.000
_cell.length_b   1.000
_cell.length_c   1.000
_cell.angle_alpha   90.00
_cell.angle_beta   90.00
_cell.angle_gamma   90.00
#
_symmetry.space_group_name_H-M   'P 1'
#
loop_
_entity.id
_entity.type
_entity.pdbx_description
1 polymer ?
#
loop_
_entity_poly.entity_id
_entity_poly.type
_entity_poly.pdbx_seq_one_letter_code
_entity_poly.pdbx_strand_id
1 'polypeptide(L)'
;MHPLAMPAAMAAVAAHEQGKFWEYHDKLFANQPRFQPDQLLQYAREVGLDVNRFKAALDGGRGRPSINADMAETNALGVTGTPAFFINGRFLSGARPFNDFAQMINAELQRLNIPLPPAAAAQGGR
;
A
#
# COMPACT_ATOMS: atom_id res chain seq x y z
N MET A 1 -10.27 -6.87 -10.31
CA MET A 1 -8.89 -6.99 -9.78
C MET A 1 -7.94 -7.25 -10.95
N HIS A 2 -6.79 -6.58 -10.98
CA HIS A 2 -5.79 -6.82 -12.04
C HIS A 2 -5.14 -8.20 -11.86
N PRO A 3 -5.02 -9.03 -12.91
CA PRO A 3 -4.54 -10.41 -12.77
C PRO A 3 -3.09 -10.52 -12.27
N LEU A 4 -2.26 -9.48 -12.47
CA LEU A 4 -0.88 -9.45 -12.01
C LEU A 4 -0.69 -8.78 -10.63
N ALA A 5 -1.76 -8.34 -9.97
CA ALA A 5 -1.67 -7.70 -8.66
C ALA A 5 -1.20 -8.67 -7.56
N MET A 6 -1.75 -9.89 -7.54
CA MET A 6 -1.33 -10.91 -6.57
C MET A 6 0.13 -11.32 -6.74
N PRO A 7 0.65 -11.63 -7.94
CA PRO A 7 2.07 -11.87 -8.15
C PRO A 7 2.95 -10.71 -7.70
N ALA A 8 2.59 -9.47 -8.00
CA ALA A 8 3.34 -8.28 -7.56
C ALA A 8 3.36 -8.13 -6.03
N ALA A 9 2.23 -8.36 -5.37
CA ALA A 9 2.14 -8.33 -3.91
C ALA A 9 3.00 -9.43 -3.27
N MET A 10 2.95 -10.65 -3.79
CA MET A 10 3.79 -11.76 -3.31
C MET A 10 5.29 -11.44 -3.49
N ALA A 11 5.66 -10.81 -4.58
CA ALA A 11 7.02 -10.37 -4.85
C ALA A 11 7.48 -9.31 -3.82
N ALA A 12 6.62 -8.35 -3.48
CA ALA A 12 6.92 -7.35 -2.45
C ALA A 12 7.13 -8.00 -1.07
N VAL A 13 6.30 -9.00 -0.71
CA VAL A 13 6.48 -9.76 0.54
C VAL A 13 7.80 -10.55 0.53
N ALA A 14 8.15 -11.19 -0.59
CA ALA A 14 9.43 -11.90 -0.71
C ALA A 14 10.64 -10.96 -0.59
N ALA A 15 10.54 -9.73 -1.09
CA ALA A 15 11.55 -8.71 -0.91
C ALA A 15 11.63 -8.23 0.55
N HIS A 16 10.48 -8.13 1.23
CA HIS A 16 10.42 -7.80 2.66
C HIS A 16 11.17 -8.81 3.52
N GLU A 17 11.04 -10.11 3.23
CA GLU A 17 11.79 -11.19 3.92
C GLU A 17 13.31 -11.03 3.83
N GLN A 18 13.80 -10.25 2.88
CA GLN A 18 15.21 -9.94 2.69
C GLN A 18 15.58 -8.51 3.09
N GLY A 19 14.66 -7.80 3.76
CA GLY A 19 14.90 -6.43 4.26
C GLY A 19 14.91 -5.34 3.19
N LYS A 20 14.36 -5.61 2.00
CA LYS A 20 14.35 -4.67 0.86
C LYS A 20 12.96 -4.40 0.29
N PHE A 21 11.98 -4.29 1.18
CA PHE A 21 10.59 -4.01 0.77
C PHE A 21 10.48 -2.70 -0.02
N TRP A 22 11.03 -1.61 0.50
CA TRP A 22 10.82 -0.28 -0.10
C TRP A 22 11.54 -0.12 -1.43
N GLU A 23 12.75 -0.63 -1.55
CA GLU A 23 13.49 -0.62 -2.81
C GLU A 23 12.74 -1.41 -3.90
N TYR A 24 12.17 -2.55 -3.53
CA TYR A 24 11.39 -3.36 -4.45
C TYR A 24 10.03 -2.73 -4.77
N HIS A 25 9.35 -2.18 -3.78
CA HIS A 25 8.11 -1.42 -3.93
C HIS A 25 8.27 -0.27 -4.94
N ASP A 26 9.30 0.56 -4.77
CA ASP A 26 9.58 1.67 -5.69
C ASP A 26 9.86 1.18 -7.11
N LYS A 27 10.54 0.03 -7.23
CA LYS A 27 10.80 -0.61 -8.51
C LYS A 27 9.51 -1.05 -9.21
N LEU A 28 8.56 -1.62 -8.46
CA LEU A 28 7.26 -1.98 -8.99
C LEU A 28 6.50 -0.75 -9.50
N PHE A 29 6.42 0.31 -8.71
CA PHE A 29 5.72 1.53 -9.12
C PHE A 29 6.35 2.20 -10.33
N ALA A 30 7.68 2.24 -10.42
CA ALA A 30 8.40 2.81 -11.55
C ALA A 30 8.22 2.02 -12.87
N ASN A 31 7.79 0.77 -12.79
CA ASN A 31 7.70 -0.14 -13.94
C ASN A 31 6.28 -0.62 -14.25
N GLN A 32 5.24 -0.01 -13.68
CA GLN A 32 3.86 -0.38 -13.99
C GLN A 32 3.57 -0.27 -15.49
N PRO A 33 2.80 -1.20 -16.07
CA PRO A 33 2.17 -2.41 -15.51
C PRO A 33 2.97 -3.71 -15.73
N ARG A 34 4.29 -3.64 -15.85
CA ARG A 34 5.18 -4.76 -16.24
C ARG A 34 5.46 -5.65 -15.03
N PHE A 35 4.62 -6.66 -14.80
CA PHE A 35 4.68 -7.56 -13.64
C PHE A 35 4.66 -9.05 -14.03
N GLN A 36 5.14 -9.37 -15.23
CA GLN A 36 5.32 -10.75 -15.62
C GLN A 36 6.42 -11.43 -14.77
N PRO A 37 6.41 -12.76 -14.61
CA PRO A 37 7.34 -13.45 -13.71
C PRO A 37 8.81 -13.15 -13.96
N ASP A 38 9.23 -13.05 -15.21
CA ASP A 38 10.60 -12.72 -15.61
C ASP A 38 10.98 -11.28 -15.22
N GLN A 39 10.03 -10.35 -15.32
CA GLN A 39 10.22 -8.95 -14.94
C GLN A 39 10.34 -8.82 -13.40
N LEU A 40 9.53 -9.52 -12.64
CA LEU A 40 9.63 -9.55 -11.18
C LEU A 40 10.99 -10.10 -10.72
N LEU A 41 11.51 -11.13 -11.37
CA LEU A 41 12.86 -11.66 -11.11
C LEU A 41 13.95 -10.66 -11.49
N GLN A 42 13.79 -9.94 -12.59
CA GLN A 42 14.73 -8.90 -12.99
C GLN A 42 14.79 -7.78 -11.94
N TYR A 43 13.64 -7.30 -11.47
CA TYR A 43 13.62 -6.27 -10.42
C TYR A 43 14.30 -6.73 -9.13
N ALA A 44 14.14 -8.00 -8.77
CA ALA A 44 14.84 -8.59 -7.63
C ALA A 44 16.37 -8.51 -7.78
N ARG A 45 16.91 -8.81 -8.97
CA ARG A 45 18.33 -8.65 -9.26
C ARG A 45 18.78 -7.20 -9.15
N GLU A 46 18.02 -6.28 -9.74
CA GLU A 46 18.35 -4.85 -9.80
C GLU A 46 18.38 -4.20 -8.41
N VAL A 47 17.55 -4.64 -7.48
CA VAL A 47 17.59 -4.15 -6.09
C VAL A 47 18.53 -4.95 -5.19
N GLY A 48 19.25 -5.92 -5.74
CA GLY A 48 20.28 -6.70 -5.04
C GLY A 48 19.73 -7.73 -4.05
N LEU A 49 18.59 -8.36 -4.38
CA LEU A 49 18.07 -9.51 -3.64
C LEU A 49 18.82 -10.80 -4.01
N ASP A 50 18.85 -11.75 -3.07
CA ASP A 50 19.17 -13.14 -3.40
C ASP A 50 18.02 -13.71 -4.26
N VAL A 51 18.30 -13.85 -5.55
CA VAL A 51 17.29 -14.25 -6.55
C VAL A 51 16.79 -15.67 -6.33
N ASN A 52 17.66 -16.58 -5.85
CA ASN A 52 17.25 -17.96 -5.58
C ASN A 52 16.28 -18.04 -4.41
N ARG A 53 16.55 -17.32 -3.31
CA ARG A 53 15.63 -17.20 -2.18
C ARG A 53 14.33 -16.51 -2.59
N PHE A 54 14.42 -15.45 -3.36
CA PHE A 54 13.26 -14.72 -3.86
C PHE A 54 12.36 -15.61 -4.73
N LYS A 55 12.96 -16.34 -5.69
CA LYS A 55 12.23 -17.27 -6.54
C LYS A 55 11.58 -18.39 -5.72
N ALA A 56 12.30 -18.98 -4.77
CA ALA A 56 11.77 -20.01 -3.90
C ALA A 56 10.58 -19.52 -3.05
N ALA A 57 10.62 -18.27 -2.59
CA ALA A 57 9.51 -17.66 -1.86
C ALA A 57 8.27 -17.45 -2.75
N LEU A 58 8.46 -17.05 -4.01
CA LEU A 58 7.37 -16.91 -4.97
C LEU A 58 6.76 -18.26 -5.34
N ASP A 59 7.58 -19.21 -5.73
CA ASP A 59 7.14 -20.56 -6.14
C ASP A 59 6.45 -21.31 -5.00
N GLY A 60 6.94 -21.13 -3.78
CA GLY A 60 6.36 -21.69 -2.55
C GLY A 60 5.13 -20.94 -2.03
N GLY A 61 4.78 -19.82 -2.63
CA GLY A 61 3.60 -19.05 -2.24
C GLY A 61 3.65 -18.44 -0.83
N ARG A 62 4.86 -18.20 -0.28
CA ARG A 62 5.04 -17.77 1.13
C ARG A 62 4.27 -16.52 1.52
N GLY A 63 4.20 -15.54 0.64
CA GLY A 63 3.46 -14.30 0.88
C GLY A 63 1.94 -14.43 0.82
N ARG A 64 1.41 -15.50 0.24
CA ARG A 64 -0.02 -15.66 0.01
C ARG A 64 -0.87 -15.68 1.29
N PRO A 65 -0.49 -16.36 2.37
CA PRO A 65 -1.30 -16.37 3.59
C PRO A 65 -1.49 -14.99 4.20
N SER A 66 -0.43 -14.18 4.29
CA SER A 66 -0.52 -12.81 4.84
C SER A 66 -1.38 -11.90 3.95
N ILE A 67 -1.18 -11.95 2.64
CA ILE A 67 -1.98 -11.17 1.69
C ILE A 67 -3.46 -11.55 1.76
N ASN A 68 -3.76 -12.85 1.85
CA ASN A 68 -5.14 -13.33 1.99
C ASN A 68 -5.77 -12.88 3.32
N ALA A 69 -5.00 -12.86 4.41
CA ALA A 69 -5.47 -12.35 5.70
C ALA A 69 -5.80 -10.86 5.63
N ASP A 70 -4.92 -10.04 5.03
CA ASP A 70 -5.16 -8.61 4.81
C ASP A 70 -6.40 -8.37 3.92
N MET A 71 -6.55 -9.16 2.85
CA MET A 71 -7.74 -9.10 1.99
C MET A 71 -9.02 -9.47 2.72
N ALA A 72 -8.99 -10.49 3.58
CA ALA A 72 -10.15 -10.89 4.39
C ALA A 72 -10.54 -9.78 5.39
N GLU A 73 -9.57 -9.15 6.04
CA GLU A 73 -9.79 -8.04 6.95
C GLU A 73 -10.39 -6.83 6.22
N THR A 74 -9.81 -6.41 5.11
CA THR A 74 -10.30 -5.28 4.32
C THR A 74 -11.71 -5.52 3.78
N ASN A 75 -12.01 -6.75 3.34
CA ASN A 75 -13.37 -7.12 2.92
C ASN A 75 -14.37 -7.05 4.07
N ALA A 76 -13.99 -7.54 5.26
CA ALA A 76 -14.84 -7.47 6.46
C ALA A 76 -15.12 -6.01 6.88
N LEU A 77 -14.19 -5.09 6.62
CA LEU A 77 -14.34 -3.65 6.86
C LEU A 77 -15.07 -2.90 5.73
N GLY A 78 -15.53 -3.61 4.69
CA GLY A 78 -16.26 -3.00 3.57
C GLY A 78 -15.39 -2.24 2.58
N VAL A 79 -14.07 -2.46 2.57
CA VAL A 79 -13.15 -1.86 1.60
C VAL A 79 -13.30 -2.57 0.26
N THR A 80 -13.81 -1.86 -0.74
CA THR A 80 -14.07 -2.41 -2.09
C THR A 80 -13.17 -1.82 -3.18
N GLY A 81 -12.31 -0.87 -2.82
CA GLY A 81 -11.43 -0.20 -3.76
C GLY A 81 -10.30 0.56 -3.07
N THR A 82 -9.39 1.12 -3.87
CA THR A 82 -8.23 1.89 -3.41
C THR A 82 -8.18 3.28 -4.04
N PRO A 83 -7.64 4.26 -3.33
CA PRO A 83 -7.27 4.21 -1.93
C PRO A 83 -8.48 4.18 -0.97
N ALA A 84 -8.29 3.63 0.23
CA ALA A 84 -9.29 3.65 1.29
C ALA A 84 -8.61 4.02 2.61
N PHE A 85 -9.31 4.79 3.44
CA PHE A 85 -8.75 5.35 4.67
C PHE A 85 -9.71 5.12 5.83
N PHE A 86 -9.14 4.94 7.03
CA PHE A 86 -9.87 4.99 8.29
C PHE A 86 -9.25 6.06 9.18
N ILE A 87 -10.05 7.01 9.59
CA ILE A 87 -9.65 8.10 10.50
C ILE A 87 -10.39 7.90 11.82
N ASN A 88 -9.70 7.40 12.83
CA ASN A 88 -10.30 7.00 14.09
C ASN A 88 -11.54 6.10 13.91
N GLY A 89 -11.41 5.08 13.05
CA GLY A 89 -12.49 4.15 12.74
C GLY A 89 -13.55 4.65 11.75
N ARG A 90 -13.47 5.89 11.30
CA ARG A 90 -14.40 6.46 10.31
C ARG A 90 -13.87 6.23 8.90
N PHE A 91 -14.65 5.58 8.07
CA PHE A 91 -14.27 5.20 6.71
C PHE A 91 -14.34 6.38 5.74
N LEU A 92 -13.28 6.54 4.93
CA LEU A 92 -13.21 7.49 3.83
C LEU A 92 -12.75 6.76 2.57
N SER A 93 -13.62 6.70 1.58
CA SER A 93 -13.36 5.96 0.33
C SER A 93 -12.84 6.87 -0.77
N GLY A 94 -11.82 6.39 -1.47
CA GLY A 94 -11.30 7.01 -2.69
C GLY A 94 -10.28 8.13 -2.45
N ALA A 95 -9.68 8.60 -3.53
CA ALA A 95 -8.79 9.76 -3.53
C ALA A 95 -9.63 11.04 -3.40
N ARG A 96 -9.81 11.48 -2.18
CA ARG A 96 -10.63 12.65 -1.84
C ARG A 96 -9.78 13.92 -1.79
N PRO A 97 -10.38 15.11 -1.99
CA PRO A 97 -9.70 16.38 -1.77
C PRO A 97 -9.16 16.50 -0.34
N PHE A 98 -8.07 17.25 -0.18
CA PHE A 98 -7.46 17.51 1.12
C PHE A 98 -8.47 17.98 2.18
N ASN A 99 -9.41 18.84 1.78
CA ASN A 99 -10.41 19.38 2.69
C ASN A 99 -11.31 18.31 3.32
N ASP A 100 -11.60 17.22 2.62
CA ASP A 100 -12.41 16.12 3.17
C ASP A 100 -11.66 15.43 4.32
N PHE A 101 -10.36 15.23 4.17
CA PHE A 101 -9.49 14.71 5.23
C PHE A 101 -9.41 15.67 6.42
N ALA A 102 -9.15 16.96 6.14
CA ALA A 102 -9.04 17.99 7.16
C ALA A 102 -10.33 18.11 7.98
N GLN A 103 -11.50 18.13 7.33
CA GLN A 103 -12.79 18.19 8.00
C GLN A 103 -13.02 16.97 8.91
N MET A 104 -12.72 15.76 8.43
CA MET A 104 -12.90 14.54 9.21
C MET A 104 -11.95 14.49 10.40
N ILE A 105 -10.67 14.85 10.21
CA ILE A 105 -9.67 14.92 11.28
C ILE A 105 -10.08 15.97 12.32
N ASN A 106 -10.46 17.17 11.89
CA ASN A 106 -10.86 18.26 12.79
C ASN A 106 -12.12 17.89 13.58
N ALA A 107 -13.09 17.21 12.97
CA ALA A 107 -14.27 16.72 13.68
C ALA A 107 -13.90 15.71 14.79
N GLU A 108 -12.94 14.81 14.53
CA GLU A 108 -12.46 13.89 15.55
C GLU A 108 -11.67 14.59 16.65
N LEU A 109 -10.84 15.57 16.34
CA LEU A 109 -10.13 16.38 17.33
C LEU A 109 -11.11 17.12 18.24
N GLN A 110 -12.15 17.74 17.67
CA GLN A 110 -13.20 18.42 18.43
C GLN A 110 -13.97 17.45 19.33
N ARG A 111 -14.34 16.28 18.81
CA ARG A 111 -15.02 15.23 19.59
C ARG A 111 -14.19 14.79 20.82
N LEU A 112 -12.86 14.78 20.68
CA LEU A 112 -11.92 14.39 21.72
C LEU A 112 -11.47 15.56 22.62
N ASN A 113 -11.99 16.77 22.39
CA ASN A 113 -11.57 18.00 23.07
C ASN A 113 -10.07 18.30 22.91
N ILE A 114 -9.50 17.95 21.75
CA ILE A 114 -8.12 18.27 21.39
C ILE A 114 -8.12 19.56 20.58
N PRO A 115 -7.26 20.55 20.90
CA PRO A 115 -7.17 21.79 20.13
C PRO A 115 -6.91 21.55 18.66
N LEU A 116 -7.61 22.27 17.81
CA LEU A 116 -7.34 22.22 16.36
C LEU A 116 -5.98 22.85 16.04
N PRO A 117 -5.27 22.31 15.04
CA PRO A 117 -4.06 22.97 14.55
C PRO A 117 -4.37 24.37 14.06
N PRO A 118 -3.44 25.33 14.20
CA PRO A 118 -3.63 26.66 13.61
C PRO A 118 -3.97 26.49 12.13
N ALA A 119 -4.95 27.29 11.65
CA ALA A 119 -5.29 27.27 10.24
C ALA A 119 -3.98 27.46 9.44
N ALA A 120 -3.59 26.48 8.64
CA ALA A 120 -2.50 26.64 7.71
C ALA A 120 -2.84 27.89 6.89
N ALA A 121 -2.04 28.94 7.00
CA ALA A 121 -2.17 30.10 6.17
C ALA A 121 -2.29 29.57 4.74
N ALA A 122 -3.39 29.91 4.07
CA ALA A 122 -3.64 29.52 2.71
C ALA A 122 -2.39 29.90 1.90
N GLN A 123 -1.51 28.95 1.67
CA GLN A 123 -0.42 29.15 0.74
C GLN A 123 -1.10 29.22 -0.61
N GLY A 124 -1.34 30.48 -0.99
CA GLY A 124 -1.90 30.85 -2.25
C GLY A 124 -1.14 30.15 -3.35
N GLY A 125 -1.92 29.50 -4.20
CA GLY A 125 -1.40 28.83 -5.36
C GLY A 125 -0.52 29.74 -6.21
N ARG A 126 0.44 29.15 -6.79
CA ARG A 126 0.86 29.47 -8.17
C ARG A 126 1.05 28.17 -8.90
#